data_63a0cbdfe5e7779f0b1480755dc020fa
#
_entry.id   63a0cbdfe5e7779f0b1480755dc020fa
#
_cell.length_a   1.000
_cell.length_b   1.000
_cell.length_c   1.000
_cell.angle_alpha   90.00
_cell.angle_beta   90.00
_cell.angle_gamma   90.00
#
_symmetry.space_group_name_H-M   'P 1'
#
loop_
_entity.id
_entity.type
_entity.pdbx_description
1 polymer ?
#
loop_
_entity_poly.entity_id
_entity_poly.type
_entity_poly.pdbx_seq_one_letter_code
_entity_poly.pdbx_strand_id
1 'polypeptide(L)'
;MITKKAFGIDNTWINLNTRSRAELRTLYKNYGIDSEVIDYTLDKNERAHLDYDQITKTLVVIFNVPNSEKIDNHYETLPMTFIVKDNQLITVTNEKNHYVFHEMEKYLEKFPDSTIFSFLFSSLFLITDLFFPYIEEMDKSRIFVNHKLKEKTSKQNLLLLSDLEIGIVYLVAASKQNTVLLEQIRSHAVYKGLTASEKEQLEDVVIEARQLVEMTGLSAQILQQLS
;
A
#
# COMPACT_ATOMS: atom_id res chain seq x y z
N MET A 1 -10.62 -6.33 -15.85
CA MET A 1 -10.78 -7.80 -15.68
C MET A 1 -11.07 -8.10 -14.22
N ILE A 2 -12.10 -8.90 -13.96
CA ILE A 2 -12.53 -9.31 -12.61
C ILE A 2 -12.02 -10.70 -12.29
N THR A 3 -11.49 -10.90 -11.08
CA THR A 3 -11.08 -12.20 -10.57
C THR A 3 -11.77 -12.44 -9.24
N LYS A 4 -12.33 -13.65 -9.05
CA LYS A 4 -12.97 -14.06 -7.80
C LYS A 4 -12.34 -15.33 -7.30
N LYS A 5 -12.01 -15.37 -6.00
CA LYS A 5 -11.42 -16.53 -5.31
C LYS A 5 -12.13 -16.77 -4.00
N ALA A 6 -12.55 -18.01 -3.78
CA ALA A 6 -13.07 -18.45 -2.49
C ALA A 6 -11.91 -18.77 -1.54
N PHE A 7 -12.07 -18.45 -0.27
CA PHE A 7 -11.10 -18.80 0.77
C PHE A 7 -11.75 -18.89 2.15
N GLY A 8 -11.06 -19.53 3.09
CA GLY A 8 -11.57 -19.70 4.44
C GLY A 8 -12.95 -20.34 4.47
N ILE A 9 -13.75 -19.97 5.48
CA ILE A 9 -15.12 -20.42 5.62
C ILE A 9 -16.04 -19.37 4.97
N ASP A 10 -16.55 -19.69 3.78
CA ASP A 10 -17.52 -18.88 3.02
C ASP A 10 -17.05 -17.45 2.68
N ASN A 11 -15.75 -17.21 2.60
CA ASN A 11 -15.21 -15.91 2.21
C ASN A 11 -14.91 -15.85 0.71
N THR A 12 -14.98 -14.67 0.14
CA THR A 12 -14.65 -14.41 -1.26
C THR A 12 -13.74 -13.20 -1.38
N TRP A 13 -12.67 -13.36 -2.14
CA TRP A 13 -11.83 -12.24 -2.58
C TRP A 13 -12.18 -11.89 -4.02
N ILE A 14 -12.49 -10.61 -4.25
CA ILE A 14 -12.85 -10.07 -5.56
C ILE A 14 -11.81 -9.00 -5.89
N ASN A 15 -11.07 -9.20 -6.98
CA ASN A 15 -10.16 -8.18 -7.50
C ASN A 15 -10.65 -7.67 -8.84
N LEU A 16 -10.74 -6.36 -8.98
CA LEU A 16 -11.00 -5.69 -10.25
C LEU A 16 -9.73 -4.94 -10.68
N ASN A 17 -9.16 -5.37 -11.81
CA ASN A 17 -8.01 -4.70 -12.41
C ASN A 17 -8.51 -3.74 -13.48
N THR A 18 -8.59 -2.45 -13.14
CA THR A 18 -9.17 -1.43 -14.02
C THR A 18 -8.82 -0.01 -13.57
N ARG A 19 -8.92 0.93 -14.52
CA ARG A 19 -9.01 2.38 -14.29
C ARG A 19 -10.34 2.95 -14.77
N SER A 20 -11.26 2.10 -15.20
CA SER A 20 -12.55 2.51 -15.76
C SER A 20 -13.54 2.84 -14.65
N ARG A 21 -14.01 4.10 -14.62
CA ARG A 21 -15.07 4.54 -13.71
C ARG A 21 -16.36 3.71 -13.91
N ALA A 22 -16.69 3.37 -15.15
CA ALA A 22 -17.89 2.58 -15.47
C ALA A 22 -17.81 1.17 -14.89
N GLU A 23 -16.65 0.49 -14.99
CA GLU A 23 -16.45 -0.84 -14.41
C GLU A 23 -16.52 -0.81 -12.88
N LEU A 24 -15.91 0.20 -12.26
CA LEU A 24 -15.98 0.39 -10.79
C LEU A 24 -17.40 0.68 -10.34
N ARG A 25 -18.14 1.51 -11.05
CA ARG A 25 -19.55 1.81 -10.74
C ARG A 25 -20.39 0.53 -10.75
N THR A 26 -20.21 -0.33 -11.74
CA THR A 26 -20.91 -1.61 -11.83
C THR A 26 -20.55 -2.52 -10.66
N LEU A 27 -19.26 -2.68 -10.36
CA LEU A 27 -18.80 -3.50 -9.24
C LEU A 27 -19.37 -2.99 -7.93
N TYR A 28 -19.20 -1.71 -7.63
CA TYR A 28 -19.62 -1.13 -6.36
C TYR A 28 -21.14 -1.18 -6.18
N LYS A 29 -21.91 -0.92 -7.25
CA LYS A 29 -23.37 -1.07 -7.23
C LYS A 29 -23.80 -2.51 -6.90
N ASN A 30 -23.14 -3.51 -7.47
CA ASN A 30 -23.47 -4.92 -7.25
C ASN A 30 -23.23 -5.35 -5.79
N TYR A 31 -22.28 -4.72 -5.10
CA TYR A 31 -21.94 -5.03 -3.71
C TYR A 31 -22.40 -3.95 -2.70
N GLY A 32 -23.17 -2.97 -3.14
CA GLY A 32 -23.71 -1.91 -2.28
C GLY A 32 -22.62 -1.00 -1.69
N ILE A 33 -21.55 -0.75 -2.44
CA ILE A 33 -20.49 0.17 -2.07
C ILE A 33 -20.86 1.58 -2.52
N ASP A 34 -20.63 2.57 -1.65
CA ASP A 34 -20.91 3.97 -1.94
C ASP A 34 -20.11 4.46 -3.16
N SER A 35 -20.77 5.25 -4.01
CA SER A 35 -20.16 5.78 -5.22
C SER A 35 -18.99 6.75 -4.98
N GLU A 36 -18.92 7.39 -3.82
CA GLU A 36 -17.78 8.25 -3.46
C GLU A 36 -16.46 7.49 -3.37
N VAL A 37 -16.51 6.19 -3.06
CA VAL A 37 -15.32 5.34 -3.02
C VAL A 37 -14.68 5.21 -4.41
N ILE A 38 -15.44 5.44 -5.49
CA ILE A 38 -14.90 5.48 -6.85
C ILE A 38 -13.88 6.60 -7.00
N ASP A 39 -14.19 7.76 -6.45
CA ASP A 39 -13.29 8.93 -6.52
C ASP A 39 -11.99 8.65 -5.79
N TYR A 40 -12.04 8.07 -4.59
CA TYR A 40 -10.84 7.65 -3.85
C TYR A 40 -10.02 6.60 -4.62
N THR A 41 -10.70 5.65 -5.25
CA THR A 41 -10.03 4.57 -6.01
C THR A 41 -9.32 5.10 -7.26
N LEU A 42 -9.86 6.12 -7.91
CA LEU A 42 -9.34 6.64 -9.18
C LEU A 42 -8.36 7.80 -9.00
N ASP A 43 -8.33 8.44 -7.83
CA ASP A 43 -7.40 9.53 -7.57
C ASP A 43 -6.01 8.97 -7.28
N LYS A 44 -5.08 9.15 -8.22
CA LYS A 44 -3.68 8.71 -8.06
C LYS A 44 -2.94 9.39 -6.90
N ASN A 45 -3.45 10.52 -6.42
CA ASN A 45 -2.87 11.30 -5.33
C ASN A 45 -3.65 11.12 -4.01
N GLU A 46 -4.62 10.21 -3.96
CA GLU A 46 -5.39 9.95 -2.75
C GLU A 46 -4.45 9.55 -1.60
N ARG A 47 -4.71 10.15 -0.44
CA ARG A 47 -3.93 9.82 0.75
C ARG A 47 -4.40 8.50 1.35
N ALA A 48 -3.46 7.76 1.96
CA ALA A 48 -3.83 6.60 2.76
C ALA A 48 -4.78 7.03 3.89
N HIS A 49 -5.92 6.38 3.98
CA HIS A 49 -6.92 6.60 5.03
C HIS A 49 -7.82 5.39 5.17
N LEU A 50 -8.60 5.37 6.23
CA LEU A 50 -9.65 4.38 6.42
C LEU A 50 -10.99 5.08 6.67
N ASP A 51 -12.04 4.42 6.22
CA ASP A 51 -13.43 4.81 6.48
C ASP A 51 -14.23 3.57 6.88
N TYR A 52 -15.04 3.69 7.93
CA TYR A 52 -15.86 2.59 8.43
C TYR A 52 -17.30 3.03 8.67
N ASP A 53 -18.21 2.50 7.87
CA ASP A 53 -19.63 2.68 8.04
C ASP A 53 -20.18 1.62 9.03
N GLN A 54 -20.57 2.07 10.21
CA GLN A 54 -21.09 1.18 11.26
C GLN A 54 -22.46 0.58 10.92
N ILE A 55 -23.25 1.22 10.05
CA ILE A 55 -24.58 0.74 9.66
C ILE A 55 -24.45 -0.43 8.69
N THR A 56 -23.71 -0.24 7.63
CA THR A 56 -23.47 -1.26 6.59
C THR A 56 -22.31 -2.20 6.95
N LYS A 57 -21.55 -1.89 8.02
CA LYS A 57 -20.32 -2.59 8.41
C LYS A 57 -19.33 -2.72 7.27
N THR A 58 -19.20 -1.66 6.50
CA THR A 58 -18.25 -1.58 5.39
C THR A 58 -17.00 -0.85 5.82
N LEU A 59 -15.85 -1.52 5.71
CA LEU A 59 -14.53 -0.93 5.92
C LEU A 59 -13.90 -0.65 4.56
N VAL A 60 -13.49 0.60 4.35
CA VAL A 60 -12.69 1.01 3.19
C VAL A 60 -11.31 1.40 3.69
N VAL A 61 -10.29 0.80 3.09
CA VAL A 61 -8.88 1.12 3.37
C VAL A 61 -8.22 1.55 2.05
N ILE A 62 -7.69 2.76 2.03
CA ILE A 62 -6.81 3.23 0.98
C ILE A 62 -5.39 3.16 1.52
N PHE A 63 -4.56 2.32 0.91
CA PHE A 63 -3.20 2.04 1.37
C PHE A 63 -2.20 2.33 0.29
N ASN A 64 -1.12 3.05 0.61
CA ASN A 64 -0.07 3.35 -0.37
C ASN A 64 0.76 2.10 -0.66
N VAL A 65 1.01 1.87 -1.94
CA VAL A 65 1.88 0.80 -2.42
C VAL A 65 2.98 1.38 -3.30
N PRO A 66 4.16 0.75 -3.39
CA PRO A 66 5.17 1.19 -4.33
C PRO A 66 4.68 1.04 -5.77
N ASN A 67 4.97 2.03 -6.62
CA ASN A 67 4.81 1.85 -8.05
C ASN A 67 5.89 0.88 -8.56
N SER A 68 5.51 -0.13 -9.31
CA SER A 68 6.45 -1.12 -9.87
C SER A 68 7.46 -0.52 -10.86
N GLU A 69 7.15 0.65 -11.40
CA GLU A 69 7.97 1.34 -12.38
C GLU A 69 8.36 2.73 -11.89
N LYS A 70 9.56 3.17 -12.26
CA LYS A 70 9.97 4.56 -12.07
C LYS A 70 9.21 5.47 -13.03
N ILE A 71 8.84 6.65 -12.53
CA ILE A 71 8.26 7.73 -13.32
C ILE A 71 9.31 8.84 -13.41
N ASP A 72 9.60 9.30 -14.61
CA ASP A 72 10.63 10.33 -14.83
C ASP A 72 11.95 10.04 -14.07
N ASN A 73 12.34 8.76 -14.05
CA ASN A 73 13.55 8.23 -13.43
C ASN A 73 13.59 8.23 -11.89
N HIS A 74 12.48 8.53 -11.20
CA HIS A 74 12.37 8.44 -9.74
C HIS A 74 11.28 7.47 -9.30
N TYR A 75 11.39 6.96 -8.07
CA TYR A 75 10.37 6.12 -7.47
C TYR A 75 9.15 6.95 -7.06
N GLU A 76 7.98 6.36 -7.23
CA GLU A 76 6.71 6.89 -6.75
C GLU A 76 5.93 5.81 -6.00
N THR A 77 4.86 6.24 -5.35
CA THR A 77 3.86 5.39 -4.73
C THR A 77 2.50 5.70 -5.31
N LEU A 78 1.56 4.77 -5.17
CA LEU A 78 0.18 4.98 -5.57
C LEU A 78 -0.76 4.32 -4.57
N PRO A 79 -2.00 4.85 -4.43
CA PRO A 79 -2.99 4.25 -3.56
C PRO A 79 -3.55 2.96 -4.15
N MET A 80 -3.89 2.02 -3.28
CA MET A 80 -4.64 0.82 -3.61
C MET A 80 -5.83 0.70 -2.67
N THR A 81 -6.99 0.33 -3.20
CA THR A 81 -8.24 0.24 -2.47
C THR A 81 -8.51 -1.18 -2.00
N PHE A 82 -8.85 -1.31 -0.71
CA PHE A 82 -9.30 -2.53 -0.05
C PHE A 82 -10.66 -2.26 0.59
N ILE A 83 -11.65 -3.08 0.34
CA ILE A 83 -12.98 -2.96 0.91
C ILE A 83 -13.37 -4.28 1.56
N VAL A 84 -13.74 -4.22 2.84
CA VAL A 84 -14.31 -5.37 3.56
C VAL A 84 -15.78 -5.09 3.79
N LYS A 85 -16.62 -5.97 3.27
CA LYS A 85 -18.06 -5.94 3.46
C LYS A 85 -18.61 -7.36 3.49
N ASP A 86 -19.39 -7.70 4.49
CA ASP A 86 -19.90 -9.05 4.71
C ASP A 86 -18.73 -10.07 4.72
N ASN A 87 -18.83 -11.15 3.94
CA ASN A 87 -17.79 -12.16 3.80
C ASN A 87 -16.90 -11.91 2.56
N GLN A 88 -16.70 -10.64 2.20
CA GLN A 88 -15.98 -10.28 0.98
C GLN A 88 -14.85 -9.31 1.25
N LEU A 89 -13.71 -9.57 0.62
CA LEU A 89 -12.65 -8.60 0.44
C LEU A 89 -12.64 -8.18 -1.03
N ILE A 90 -12.83 -6.90 -1.29
CA ILE A 90 -12.75 -6.33 -2.63
C ILE A 90 -11.47 -5.53 -2.72
N THR A 91 -10.66 -5.79 -3.74
CA THR A 91 -9.47 -5.01 -4.07
C THR A 91 -9.54 -4.48 -5.48
N VAL A 92 -8.97 -3.31 -5.70
CA VAL A 92 -8.87 -2.68 -7.01
C VAL A 92 -7.42 -2.45 -7.34
N THR A 93 -6.99 -2.97 -8.48
CA THR A 93 -5.64 -2.80 -9.01
C THR A 93 -5.67 -2.16 -10.40
N ASN A 94 -4.54 -1.67 -10.84
CA ASN A 94 -4.28 -1.24 -12.21
C ASN A 94 -2.92 -1.80 -12.66
N GLU A 95 -2.46 -1.47 -13.85
CA GLU A 95 -1.22 -2.00 -14.42
C GLU A 95 0.03 -1.71 -13.58
N LYS A 96 0.00 -0.68 -12.74
CA LYS A 96 1.17 -0.25 -11.93
C LYS A 96 1.28 -0.97 -10.59
N ASN A 97 0.18 -1.48 -10.04
CA ASN A 97 0.16 -2.17 -8.75
C ASN A 97 -0.42 -3.59 -8.82
N HIS A 98 -0.70 -4.11 -10.02
CA HIS A 98 -1.26 -5.45 -10.17
C HIS A 98 -0.33 -6.56 -9.66
N TYR A 99 0.96 -6.29 -9.53
CA TYR A 99 1.90 -7.21 -8.91
C TYR A 99 1.51 -7.55 -7.45
N VAL A 100 0.88 -6.62 -6.74
CA VAL A 100 0.37 -6.85 -5.38
C VAL A 100 -0.69 -7.95 -5.38
N PHE A 101 -1.57 -7.96 -6.38
CA PHE A 101 -2.55 -9.04 -6.56
C PHE A 101 -1.87 -10.41 -6.60
N HIS A 102 -0.79 -10.55 -7.36
CA HIS A 102 -0.07 -11.83 -7.46
C HIS A 102 0.58 -12.23 -6.14
N GLU A 103 1.10 -11.30 -5.38
CA GLU A 103 1.67 -11.57 -4.05
C GLU A 103 0.58 -11.98 -3.05
N MET A 104 -0.57 -11.34 -3.07
CA MET A 104 -1.74 -11.74 -2.27
C MET A 104 -2.25 -13.12 -2.65
N GLU A 105 -2.27 -13.44 -3.94
CA GLU A 105 -2.66 -14.76 -4.46
C GLU A 105 -1.74 -15.86 -3.92
N LYS A 106 -0.43 -15.65 -3.98
CA LYS A 106 0.56 -16.57 -3.40
C LYS A 106 0.36 -16.77 -1.89
N TYR A 107 0.00 -15.72 -1.18
CA TYR A 107 -0.29 -15.81 0.25
C TYR A 107 -1.50 -16.72 0.51
N LEU A 108 -2.60 -16.56 -0.21
CA LEU A 108 -3.79 -17.40 -0.06
C LEU A 108 -3.54 -18.86 -0.44
N GLU A 109 -2.67 -19.14 -1.39
CA GLU A 109 -2.26 -20.51 -1.73
C GLU A 109 -1.60 -21.21 -0.55
N LYS A 110 -0.82 -20.46 0.26
CA LYS A 110 -0.19 -20.99 1.48
C LYS A 110 -1.14 -21.06 2.68
N PHE A 111 -2.05 -20.09 2.78
CA PHE A 111 -2.96 -19.93 3.93
C PHE A 111 -4.42 -19.84 3.45
N PRO A 112 -4.94 -20.92 2.86
CA PRO A 112 -6.28 -20.92 2.25
C PRO A 112 -7.41 -20.79 3.28
N ASP A 113 -7.16 -21.07 4.56
CA ASP A 113 -8.14 -21.00 5.65
C ASP A 113 -8.14 -19.66 6.39
N SER A 114 -7.55 -18.62 5.81
CA SER A 114 -7.49 -17.29 6.39
C SER A 114 -8.90 -16.71 6.61
N THR A 115 -9.06 -15.94 7.69
CA THR A 115 -10.23 -15.08 7.86
C THR A 115 -10.10 -13.85 6.96
N ILE A 116 -11.18 -13.09 6.78
CA ILE A 116 -11.15 -11.83 6.00
C ILE A 116 -10.10 -10.86 6.55
N PHE A 117 -10.11 -10.61 7.86
CA PHE A 117 -9.17 -9.66 8.46
C PHE A 117 -7.76 -10.21 8.53
N SER A 118 -7.59 -11.52 8.74
CA SER A 118 -6.28 -12.15 8.64
C SER A 118 -5.66 -11.94 7.25
N PHE A 119 -6.44 -12.16 6.21
CA PHE A 119 -6.00 -11.92 4.83
C PHE A 119 -5.72 -10.44 4.55
N LEU A 120 -6.59 -9.54 5.02
CA LEU A 120 -6.38 -8.10 4.89
C LEU A 120 -5.07 -7.68 5.56
N PHE A 121 -4.87 -8.00 6.84
CA PHE A 121 -3.68 -7.57 7.58
C PHE A 121 -2.41 -8.20 7.04
N SER A 122 -2.45 -9.47 6.65
CA SER A 122 -1.30 -10.12 6.00
C SER A 122 -0.97 -9.47 4.66
N SER A 123 -1.98 -9.03 3.91
CA SER A 123 -1.77 -8.28 2.66
C SER A 123 -1.12 -6.92 2.91
N LEU A 124 -1.56 -6.18 3.94
CA LEU A 124 -0.96 -4.91 4.32
C LEU A 124 0.49 -5.09 4.84
N PHE A 125 0.75 -6.17 5.56
CA PHE A 125 2.11 -6.55 5.97
C PHE A 125 3.01 -6.82 4.75
N LEU A 126 2.53 -7.61 3.83
CA LEU A 126 3.22 -7.93 2.58
C LEU A 126 3.55 -6.65 1.78
N ILE A 127 2.60 -5.72 1.66
CA ILE A 127 2.81 -4.44 0.99
C ILE A 127 3.88 -3.62 1.72
N THR A 128 3.84 -3.58 3.04
CA THR A 128 4.86 -2.89 3.84
C THR A 128 6.25 -3.44 3.56
N ASP A 129 6.39 -4.76 3.48
CA ASP A 129 7.65 -5.41 3.12
C ASP A 129 8.13 -5.09 1.70
N LEU A 130 7.21 -4.87 0.77
CA LEU A 130 7.56 -4.51 -0.61
C LEU A 130 8.26 -3.15 -0.73
N PHE A 131 8.17 -2.28 0.29
CA PHE A 131 8.89 -1.00 0.30
C PHE A 131 10.40 -1.15 0.58
N PHE A 132 10.81 -2.14 1.38
CA PHE A 132 12.20 -2.26 1.80
C PHE A 132 13.20 -2.41 0.66
N PRO A 133 12.96 -3.23 -0.39
CA PRO A 133 13.86 -3.32 -1.53
C PRO A 133 14.09 -1.99 -2.26
N TYR A 134 13.07 -1.13 -2.34
CA TYR A 134 13.19 0.19 -2.96
C TYR A 134 14.09 1.11 -2.13
N ILE A 135 13.98 1.06 -0.81
CA ILE A 135 14.86 1.85 0.09
C ILE A 135 16.29 1.38 -0.01
N GLU A 136 16.52 0.07 -0.02
CA GLU A 136 17.86 -0.51 -0.18
C GLU A 136 18.49 -0.12 -1.52
N GLU A 137 17.73 -0.14 -2.61
CA GLU A 137 18.20 0.30 -3.91
C GLU A 137 18.50 1.80 -3.92
N MET A 138 17.68 2.62 -3.28
CA MET A 138 17.93 4.05 -3.15
C MET A 138 19.19 4.34 -2.33
N ASP A 139 19.44 3.61 -1.27
CA ASP A 139 20.67 3.75 -0.48
C ASP A 139 21.92 3.38 -1.28
N LYS A 140 21.85 2.33 -2.08
CA LYS A 140 22.95 1.99 -3.02
C LYS A 140 23.17 3.09 -4.05
N SER A 141 22.11 3.62 -4.63
CA SER A 141 22.16 4.73 -5.59
C SER A 141 22.72 6.00 -4.95
N ARG A 142 22.35 6.30 -3.71
CA ARG A 142 22.88 7.42 -2.95
C ARG A 142 24.40 7.31 -2.76
N ILE A 143 24.89 6.15 -2.37
CA ILE A 143 26.33 5.91 -2.20
C ILE A 143 27.05 6.15 -3.53
N PHE A 144 26.51 5.65 -4.62
CA PHE A 144 27.05 5.85 -5.97
C PHE A 144 27.10 7.34 -6.36
N VAL A 145 25.98 8.06 -6.19
CA VAL A 145 25.89 9.49 -6.51
C VAL A 145 26.84 10.31 -5.64
N ASN A 146 26.95 10.01 -4.35
CA ASN A 146 27.90 10.67 -3.44
C ASN A 146 29.34 10.52 -3.94
N HIS A 147 29.73 9.33 -4.36
CA HIS A 147 31.07 9.09 -4.92
C HIS A 147 31.30 9.92 -6.18
N LYS A 148 30.33 9.93 -7.08
CA LYS A 148 30.41 10.71 -8.34
C LYS A 148 30.48 12.23 -8.09
N LEU A 149 29.73 12.75 -7.12
CA LEU A 149 29.77 14.17 -6.77
C LEU A 149 31.12 14.58 -6.18
N LYS A 150 31.79 13.71 -5.41
CA LYS A 150 33.13 13.95 -4.90
C LYS A 150 34.20 13.96 -6.00
N GLU A 151 34.03 13.15 -7.06
CA GLU A 151 34.92 13.16 -8.21
C GLU A 151 34.71 14.41 -9.07
N LYS A 152 33.48 14.69 -9.41
CA LYS A 152 33.08 15.81 -10.27
C LYS A 152 31.63 16.18 -10.08
N THR A 153 31.37 17.44 -9.80
CA THR A 153 30.02 18.01 -9.86
C THR A 153 29.65 18.26 -11.30
N SER A 154 28.73 17.48 -11.83
CA SER A 154 28.20 17.61 -13.18
C SER A 154 26.68 17.76 -13.14
N LYS A 155 26.10 18.35 -14.20
CA LYS A 155 24.65 18.45 -14.33
C LYS A 155 23.97 17.07 -14.21
N GLN A 156 24.56 16.05 -14.78
CA GLN A 156 24.03 14.68 -14.74
C GLN A 156 24.02 14.13 -13.31
N ASN A 157 25.09 14.33 -12.54
CA ASN A 157 25.16 13.86 -11.14
C ASN A 157 24.18 14.61 -10.24
N LEU A 158 23.94 15.90 -10.51
CA LEU A 158 22.93 16.69 -9.80
C LEU A 158 21.50 16.24 -10.13
N LEU A 159 21.22 15.86 -11.38
CA LEU A 159 19.93 15.29 -11.76
C LEU A 159 19.68 13.95 -11.06
N LEU A 160 20.68 13.07 -10.98
CA LEU A 160 20.57 11.81 -10.25
C LEU A 160 20.27 12.04 -8.76
N LEU A 161 20.93 13.04 -8.15
CA LEU A 161 20.64 13.42 -6.76
C LEU A 161 19.19 13.89 -6.62
N SER A 162 18.72 14.75 -7.52
CA SER A 162 17.34 15.25 -7.51
C SER A 162 16.32 14.12 -7.67
N ASP A 163 16.58 13.14 -8.54
CA ASP A 163 15.70 11.98 -8.71
C ASP A 163 15.59 11.15 -7.41
N LEU A 164 16.70 10.99 -6.69
CA LEU A 164 16.70 10.33 -5.38
C LEU A 164 15.93 11.13 -4.33
N GLU A 165 16.09 12.45 -4.31
CA GLU A 165 15.36 13.34 -3.39
C GLU A 165 13.85 13.26 -3.62
N ILE A 166 13.39 13.27 -4.86
CA ILE A 166 11.97 13.11 -5.19
C ILE A 166 11.46 11.75 -4.74
N GLY A 167 12.17 10.69 -5.06
CA GLY A 167 11.78 9.33 -4.70
C GLY A 167 11.67 9.12 -3.19
N ILE A 168 12.62 9.62 -2.40
CA ILE A 168 12.57 9.46 -0.95
C ILE A 168 11.40 10.24 -0.32
N VAL A 169 11.01 11.37 -0.87
CA VAL A 169 9.82 12.11 -0.42
C VAL A 169 8.56 11.26 -0.56
N TYR A 170 8.38 10.57 -1.68
CA TYR A 170 7.26 9.65 -1.86
C TYR A 170 7.27 8.52 -0.84
N LEU A 171 8.41 7.86 -0.63
CA LEU A 171 8.52 6.74 0.29
C LEU A 171 8.30 7.16 1.75
N VAL A 172 8.83 8.30 2.17
CA VAL A 172 8.61 8.87 3.51
C VAL A 172 7.14 9.21 3.73
N ALA A 173 6.53 9.90 2.79
CA ALA A 173 5.12 10.29 2.90
C ALA A 173 4.21 9.06 2.95
N ALA A 174 4.40 8.12 2.04
CA ALA A 174 3.61 6.89 1.97
C ALA A 174 3.72 6.05 3.25
N SER A 175 4.94 5.83 3.74
CA SER A 175 5.17 5.03 4.95
C SER A 175 4.54 5.67 6.19
N LYS A 176 4.63 6.98 6.34
CA LYS A 176 4.00 7.71 7.45
C LYS A 176 2.47 7.64 7.39
N GLN A 177 1.88 7.86 6.23
CA GLN A 177 0.43 7.78 6.05
C GLN A 177 -0.10 6.39 6.34
N ASN A 178 0.57 5.35 5.81
CA ASN A 178 0.20 3.96 6.06
C ASN A 178 0.26 3.62 7.56
N THR A 179 1.29 4.08 8.25
CA THR A 179 1.45 3.84 9.70
C THR A 179 0.33 4.48 10.50
N VAL A 180 0.01 5.75 10.21
CA VAL A 180 -1.10 6.46 10.87
C VAL A 180 -2.41 5.72 10.67
N LEU A 181 -2.71 5.28 9.45
CA LEU A 181 -3.91 4.50 9.14
C LEU A 181 -3.98 3.22 9.96
N LEU A 182 -2.89 2.45 10.00
CA LEU A 182 -2.84 1.19 10.75
C LEU A 182 -3.06 1.41 12.25
N GLU A 183 -2.48 2.46 12.82
CA GLU A 183 -2.69 2.83 14.23
C GLU A 183 -4.13 3.27 14.49
N GLN A 184 -4.78 3.95 13.55
CA GLN A 184 -6.18 4.36 13.65
C GLN A 184 -7.14 3.17 13.71
N ILE A 185 -6.82 2.03 13.09
CA ILE A 185 -7.68 0.84 13.15
C ILE A 185 -7.96 0.43 14.60
N ARG A 186 -6.99 0.57 15.50
CA ARG A 186 -7.15 0.23 16.93
C ARG A 186 -8.22 1.06 17.64
N SER A 187 -8.46 2.29 17.19
CA SER A 187 -9.46 3.20 17.78
C SER A 187 -10.81 3.13 17.09
N HIS A 188 -10.94 2.38 16.01
CA HIS A 188 -12.19 2.20 15.30
C HIS A 188 -13.05 1.07 15.88
N ALA A 189 -14.37 1.18 15.66
CA ALA A 189 -15.33 0.17 16.09
C ALA A 189 -15.04 -1.23 15.51
N VAL A 190 -14.48 -1.31 14.33
CA VAL A 190 -14.09 -2.57 13.69
C VAL A 190 -13.09 -3.38 14.54
N TYR A 191 -12.21 -2.72 15.29
CA TYR A 191 -11.22 -3.38 16.15
C TYR A 191 -11.84 -4.26 17.23
N LYS A 192 -12.97 -3.83 17.79
CA LYS A 192 -13.67 -4.58 18.84
C LYS A 192 -14.19 -5.93 18.37
N GLY A 193 -14.48 -6.06 17.07
CA GLY A 193 -14.95 -7.30 16.47
C GLY A 193 -13.84 -8.26 16.04
N LEU A 194 -12.58 -7.87 16.14
CA LEU A 194 -11.44 -8.71 15.73
C LEU A 194 -11.18 -9.82 16.75
N THR A 195 -10.77 -10.99 16.26
CA THR A 195 -10.26 -12.08 17.11
C THR A 195 -8.90 -11.69 17.70
N ALA A 196 -8.47 -12.41 18.74
CA ALA A 196 -7.16 -12.22 19.35
C ALA A 196 -6.02 -12.41 18.31
N SER A 197 -6.14 -13.40 17.45
CA SER A 197 -5.18 -13.67 16.36
C SER A 197 -5.14 -12.54 15.33
N GLU A 198 -6.29 -12.00 14.95
CA GLU A 198 -6.37 -10.87 14.02
C GLU A 198 -5.77 -9.59 14.62
N LYS A 199 -6.01 -9.33 15.92
CA LYS A 199 -5.39 -8.21 16.64
C LYS A 199 -3.86 -8.34 16.68
N GLU A 200 -3.34 -9.54 16.90
CA GLU A 200 -1.90 -9.82 16.88
C GLU A 200 -1.31 -9.55 15.49
N GLN A 201 -1.98 -10.01 14.43
CA GLN A 201 -1.55 -9.74 13.05
C GLN A 201 -1.55 -8.24 12.71
N LEU A 202 -2.57 -7.49 13.17
CA LEU A 202 -2.58 -6.04 13.04
C LEU A 202 -1.38 -5.41 13.75
N GLU A 203 -1.06 -5.86 14.97
CA GLU A 203 0.09 -5.36 15.71
C GLU A 203 1.40 -5.61 14.98
N ASP A 204 1.56 -6.78 14.38
CA ASP A 204 2.74 -7.11 13.58
C ASP A 204 2.91 -6.15 12.38
N VAL A 205 1.82 -5.82 11.72
CA VAL A 205 1.85 -4.83 10.61
C VAL A 205 2.24 -3.45 11.11
N VAL A 206 1.71 -3.02 12.27
CA VAL A 206 2.04 -1.73 12.87
C VAL A 206 3.52 -1.64 13.20
N ILE A 207 4.09 -2.69 13.79
CA ILE A 207 5.51 -2.77 14.14
C ILE A 207 6.36 -2.66 12.86
N GLU A 208 6.02 -3.42 11.83
CA GLU A 208 6.73 -3.41 10.54
C GLU A 208 6.64 -2.04 9.86
N ALA A 209 5.46 -1.43 9.88
CA ALA A 209 5.25 -0.09 9.31
C ALA A 209 6.06 0.98 10.04
N ARG A 210 6.15 0.92 11.37
CA ARG A 210 6.99 1.83 12.16
C ARG A 210 8.47 1.67 11.83
N GLN A 211 8.95 0.44 11.67
CA GLN A 211 10.32 0.18 11.24
C GLN A 211 10.59 0.78 9.86
N LEU A 212 9.65 0.65 8.94
CA LEU A 212 9.75 1.27 7.61
C LEU A 212 9.84 2.79 7.69
N VAL A 213 9.04 3.44 8.54
CA VAL A 213 9.10 4.90 8.77
C VAL A 213 10.47 5.32 9.27
N GLU A 214 11.05 4.58 10.22
CA GLU A 214 12.39 4.88 10.75
C GLU A 214 13.45 4.76 9.65
N MET A 215 13.40 3.71 8.84
CA MET A 215 14.37 3.50 7.75
C MET A 215 14.24 4.55 6.65
N THR A 216 13.04 4.88 6.22
CA THR A 216 12.83 5.94 5.22
C THR A 216 13.27 7.30 5.73
N GLY A 217 12.98 7.61 6.99
CA GLY A 217 13.40 8.85 7.64
C GLY A 217 14.93 8.97 7.74
N LEU A 218 15.61 7.88 8.10
CA LEU A 218 17.08 7.86 8.15
C LEU A 218 17.69 8.05 6.75
N SER A 219 17.18 7.33 5.74
CA SER A 219 17.63 7.49 4.34
C SER A 219 17.44 8.93 3.85
N ALA A 220 16.31 9.57 4.20
CA ALA A 220 16.05 10.96 3.85
C ALA A 220 17.03 11.92 4.50
N GLN A 221 17.35 11.74 5.79
CA GLN A 221 18.30 12.56 6.51
C GLN A 221 19.73 12.46 5.92
N ILE A 222 20.16 11.25 5.60
CA ILE A 222 21.48 11.03 5.00
C ILE A 222 21.54 11.64 3.61
N LEU A 223 20.48 11.52 2.82
CA LEU A 223 20.41 12.10 1.47
C LEU A 223 20.51 13.64 1.52
N GLN A 224 19.83 14.30 2.48
CA GLN A 224 19.89 15.75 2.65
C GLN A 224 21.32 16.28 2.90
N GLN A 225 22.21 15.46 3.44
CA GLN A 225 23.61 15.84 3.65
C GLN A 225 24.41 15.96 2.36
N LEU A 226 23.88 15.46 1.22
CA LEU A 226 24.51 15.55 -0.11
C LEU A 226 24.08 16.80 -0.88
N SER A 227 23.03 17.46 -0.43
CA SER A 227 22.42 18.62 -1.11
C SER A 227 23.17 19.95 -0.78
#